data_9f1f183d636841bab6f15b366849cf94
#
_entry.id   9f1f183d636841bab6f15b366849cf94
#
_cell.length_a   1.000
_cell.length_b   1.000
_cell.length_c   1.000
_cell.angle_alpha   90.00
_cell.angle_beta   90.00
_cell.angle_gamma   90.00
#
_symmetry.space_group_name_H-M   'P 1'
#
loop_
_entity.id
_entity.type
_entity.pdbx_description
1 polymer ?
#
loop_
_entity_poly.entity_id
_entity_poly.type
_entity_poly.pdbx_seq_one_letter_code
_entity_poly.pdbx_strand_id
1 'polypeptide(L)'
;MSSVAGRPGSRGIRILAPEVAARIAAGEVVERPVSVVRELLDNAIDAGAGRITLEIEEGGLALIRVTDDGRGIHPEDLELAFERHATSKIAELDDLGHVHTLGFRGEALPSIAAASDLELLSRVESEPVGVNAILVEGKVVRRYAKPAPRGTTIAVRDLFLRVPARRKFLGAPGTEARQVVVLASHYALAYPGIAFHVVVGGRRTLTTSGDGDIRHAFAAIYGAEVAGAMLDVDFQDEGVALSGLCGPSSVHRGNRSGISLFVNGRWVQSRPLTFALIDAYQAQLPIGRFPLAAIHISLPDDDVDVNVHPAKAEVRFRDERAVGRAVRRAISHALEGSRPVSWNESPSPAAVVVNALHNEQTSALRPPEPLQHSFELTRAPESPHRQPTQRNLLPMLRVVGQLNATYLVCEGPDGMYLLDQHAAHERVVYDRLVARPAASEEASQPLMEPVVLELEASLAAALDEHREFLARLGLELEPFGERTALIRAVPPGLGARDVAEEVTALLQKLDGERRLDDPFGKAAATVACHSSVRAGMLLAMDEMRRLVEDLERTTAPRTCPHGRPTLIHLGTEAIERQFGRR
;
A
#
# COMPACT_ATOMS: atom_id res chain seq x y z
N MET A 1 -8.67 -9.96 -70.79
CA MET A 1 -8.19 -8.94 -69.83
C MET A 1 -9.14 -8.91 -68.64
N SER A 2 -8.87 -9.75 -67.63
CA SER A 2 -9.70 -9.84 -66.42
C SER A 2 -9.07 -8.99 -65.35
N SER A 3 -9.75 -7.92 -64.93
CA SER A 3 -9.37 -7.09 -63.79
C SER A 3 -9.67 -7.87 -62.49
N VAL A 4 -8.63 -8.22 -61.76
CA VAL A 4 -8.74 -8.72 -60.40
C VAL A 4 -9.06 -7.55 -59.48
N ALA A 5 -10.30 -7.52 -58.98
CA ALA A 5 -10.73 -6.58 -57.96
C ALA A 5 -9.98 -6.86 -56.66
N GLY A 6 -9.17 -5.89 -56.22
CA GLY A 6 -8.46 -5.94 -54.95
C GLY A 6 -9.42 -6.00 -53.76
N ARG A 7 -9.20 -6.90 -52.80
CA ARG A 7 -9.89 -6.99 -51.54
C ARG A 7 -9.69 -5.67 -50.73
N PRO A 8 -10.73 -4.98 -50.30
CA PRO A 8 -10.59 -3.83 -49.40
C PRO A 8 -10.30 -4.34 -47.99
N GLY A 9 -9.13 -3.99 -47.40
CA GLY A 9 -8.92 -4.06 -45.97
C GLY A 9 -7.67 -4.76 -45.43
N SER A 10 -6.79 -5.37 -46.21
CA SER A 10 -5.52 -5.90 -45.70
C SER A 10 -4.38 -4.90 -45.93
N ARG A 11 -4.00 -4.16 -44.89
CA ARG A 11 -2.70 -3.47 -44.89
C ARG A 11 -1.62 -4.54 -44.86
N GLY A 12 -0.86 -4.70 -45.95
CA GLY A 12 0.26 -5.63 -46.02
C GLY A 12 1.29 -5.36 -44.89
N ILE A 13 2.00 -6.38 -44.48
CA ILE A 13 3.11 -6.27 -43.53
C ILE A 13 4.17 -5.34 -44.12
N ARG A 14 4.61 -4.34 -43.33
CA ARG A 14 5.65 -3.37 -43.74
C ARG A 14 6.59 -3.10 -42.57
N ILE A 15 7.84 -2.80 -42.88
CA ILE A 15 8.81 -2.31 -41.90
C ILE A 15 8.39 -0.89 -41.48
N LEU A 16 8.29 -0.69 -40.15
CA LEU A 16 7.99 0.63 -39.59
C LEU A 16 9.18 1.59 -39.79
N ALA A 17 8.88 2.84 -39.93
CA ALA A 17 9.94 3.89 -39.87
C ALA A 17 10.68 3.79 -38.52
N PRO A 18 12.00 3.96 -38.50
CA PRO A 18 12.80 3.82 -37.27
C PRO A 18 12.27 4.65 -36.10
N GLU A 19 11.76 5.85 -36.34
CA GLU A 19 11.18 6.76 -35.35
C GLU A 19 9.87 6.20 -34.74
N VAL A 20 9.03 5.55 -35.57
CA VAL A 20 7.78 4.91 -35.11
C VAL A 20 8.11 3.65 -34.30
N ALA A 21 9.04 2.81 -34.77
CA ALA A 21 9.51 1.64 -34.06
C ALA A 21 10.12 2.05 -32.70
N ALA A 22 10.91 3.15 -32.68
CA ALA A 22 11.50 3.69 -31.46
C ALA A 22 10.45 4.12 -30.43
N ARG A 23 9.38 4.80 -30.87
CA ARG A 23 8.28 5.24 -29.98
C ARG A 23 7.45 4.07 -29.44
N ILE A 24 7.26 3.01 -30.23
CA ILE A 24 6.56 1.79 -29.78
C ILE A 24 7.41 1.08 -28.72
N ALA A 25 8.68 0.82 -29.00
CA ALA A 25 9.59 0.16 -28.06
C ALA A 25 9.84 1.01 -26.79
N ALA A 26 9.98 2.34 -26.92
CA ALA A 26 10.03 3.24 -25.77
C ALA A 26 8.79 3.11 -24.90
N GLY A 27 7.64 2.88 -25.54
CA GLY A 27 6.38 2.64 -24.87
C GLY A 27 6.33 1.34 -24.04
N GLU A 28 7.08 0.32 -24.39
CA GLU A 28 7.16 -0.94 -23.64
C GLU A 28 8.13 -0.86 -22.45
N VAL A 29 9.15 -0.01 -22.53
CA VAL A 29 10.15 0.19 -21.46
C VAL A 29 9.72 1.26 -20.47
N VAL A 30 9.15 2.38 -20.96
CA VAL A 30 8.74 3.53 -20.13
C VAL A 30 7.23 3.63 -20.11
N GLU A 31 6.61 3.08 -19.08
CA GLU A 31 5.14 3.07 -18.93
C GLU A 31 4.61 4.25 -18.11
N ARG A 32 5.33 4.67 -17.09
CA ARG A 32 4.91 5.68 -16.09
C ARG A 32 6.13 6.48 -15.60
N PRO A 33 5.91 7.64 -14.95
CA PRO A 33 7.00 8.40 -14.33
C PRO A 33 7.88 7.57 -13.39
N VAL A 34 7.27 6.69 -12.59
CA VAL A 34 8.00 5.79 -11.67
C VAL A 34 8.96 4.84 -12.40
N SER A 35 8.66 4.44 -13.65
CA SER A 35 9.56 3.60 -14.46
C SER A 35 10.80 4.37 -14.88
N VAL A 36 10.65 5.65 -15.26
CA VAL A 36 11.79 6.55 -15.56
C VAL A 36 12.67 6.71 -14.33
N VAL A 37 12.07 7.01 -13.17
CA VAL A 37 12.82 7.19 -11.92
C VAL A 37 13.60 5.93 -11.57
N ARG A 38 13.00 4.74 -11.70
CA ARG A 38 13.67 3.46 -11.46
C ARG A 38 14.95 3.32 -12.27
N GLU A 39 14.87 3.51 -13.59
CA GLU A 39 16.02 3.37 -14.48
C GLU A 39 17.11 4.41 -14.18
N LEU A 40 16.72 5.63 -13.80
CA LEU A 40 17.71 6.66 -13.43
C LEU A 40 18.37 6.38 -12.09
N LEU A 41 17.63 5.86 -11.09
CA LEU A 41 18.18 5.43 -9.82
C LEU A 41 19.11 4.22 -9.98
N ASP A 42 18.71 3.22 -10.78
CA ASP A 42 19.55 2.06 -11.11
C ASP A 42 20.90 2.53 -11.70
N ASN A 43 20.87 3.50 -12.62
CA ASN A 43 22.07 4.04 -13.24
C ASN A 43 22.96 4.82 -12.25
N ALA A 44 22.35 5.60 -11.34
CA ALA A 44 23.08 6.34 -10.31
C ALA A 44 23.78 5.38 -9.32
N ILE A 45 23.09 4.33 -8.88
CA ILE A 45 23.66 3.29 -7.99
C ILE A 45 24.77 2.53 -8.69
N ASP A 46 24.56 2.09 -9.93
CA ASP A 46 25.59 1.42 -10.74
C ASP A 46 26.81 2.33 -11.03
N ALA A 47 26.63 3.66 -11.00
CA ALA A 47 27.70 4.63 -11.08
C ALA A 47 28.50 4.79 -9.76
N GLY A 48 28.09 4.12 -8.69
CA GLY A 48 28.72 4.19 -7.38
C GLY A 48 28.45 5.51 -6.65
N ALA A 49 27.25 6.05 -6.77
CA ALA A 49 26.84 7.27 -6.09
C ALA A 49 26.79 7.06 -4.57
N GLY A 50 27.31 8.01 -3.81
CA GLY A 50 27.12 8.11 -2.35
C GLY A 50 25.94 9.01 -1.97
N ARG A 51 25.49 9.85 -2.91
CA ARG A 51 24.33 10.75 -2.74
C ARG A 51 23.53 10.83 -4.01
N ILE A 52 22.20 10.72 -3.86
CA ILE A 52 21.24 10.85 -4.95
C ILE A 52 20.17 11.87 -4.58
N THR A 53 19.98 12.87 -5.43
CA THR A 53 18.89 13.86 -5.29
C THR A 53 17.88 13.62 -6.39
N LEU A 54 16.63 13.42 -6.03
CA LEU A 54 15.48 13.21 -6.92
C LEU A 54 14.49 14.37 -6.76
N GLU A 55 14.22 15.10 -7.83
CA GLU A 55 13.21 16.16 -7.86
C GLU A 55 12.13 15.82 -8.88
N ILE A 56 10.87 15.97 -8.52
CA ILE A 56 9.72 15.77 -9.40
C ILE A 56 8.72 16.91 -9.30
N GLU A 57 8.14 17.28 -10.45
CA GLU A 57 7.05 18.26 -10.58
C GLU A 57 5.90 17.65 -11.36
N GLU A 58 4.66 17.98 -11.00
CA GLU A 58 3.43 17.44 -11.60
C GLU A 58 3.44 15.90 -11.71
N GLY A 59 3.84 15.21 -10.62
CA GLY A 59 3.92 13.75 -10.59
C GLY A 59 4.99 13.15 -11.51
N GLY A 60 5.95 13.96 -11.96
CA GLY A 60 6.99 13.57 -12.91
C GLY A 60 6.62 13.79 -14.37
N LEU A 61 5.49 14.43 -14.66
CA LEU A 61 5.09 14.77 -16.03
C LEU A 61 5.78 16.04 -16.53
N ALA A 62 5.91 17.07 -15.68
CA ALA A 62 6.60 18.30 -16.03
C ALA A 62 8.13 18.15 -15.85
N LEU A 63 8.56 17.55 -14.75
CA LEU A 63 9.99 17.35 -14.47
C LEU A 63 10.22 16.06 -13.66
N ILE A 64 11.22 15.29 -14.09
CA ILE A 64 11.95 14.32 -13.28
C ILE A 64 13.42 14.69 -13.38
N ARG A 65 14.07 15.04 -12.26
CA ARG A 65 15.51 15.31 -12.21
C ARG A 65 16.17 14.39 -11.21
N VAL A 66 17.16 13.64 -11.67
CA VAL A 66 18.03 12.82 -10.81
C VAL A 66 19.44 13.36 -10.91
N THR A 67 20.04 13.67 -9.76
CA THR A 67 21.43 14.11 -9.64
C THR A 67 22.15 13.15 -8.72
N ASP A 68 23.27 12.61 -9.19
CA ASP A 68 24.17 11.74 -8.44
C ASP A 68 25.60 12.30 -8.37
N ASP A 69 26.38 11.85 -7.40
CA ASP A 69 27.81 12.15 -7.23
C ASP A 69 28.72 10.97 -7.64
N GLY A 70 28.19 10.07 -8.47
CA GLY A 70 28.91 8.89 -8.97
C GLY A 70 30.08 9.21 -9.89
N ARG A 71 30.55 8.19 -10.61
CA ARG A 71 31.76 8.33 -11.49
C ARG A 71 31.54 9.27 -12.70
N GLY A 72 30.29 9.58 -13.07
CA GLY A 72 29.97 10.35 -14.25
C GLY A 72 30.05 9.54 -15.56
N ILE A 73 29.76 10.22 -16.69
CA ILE A 73 29.86 9.69 -18.05
C ILE A 73 30.96 10.46 -18.78
N HIS A 74 31.88 9.72 -19.40
CA HIS A 74 32.96 10.34 -20.15
C HIS A 74 32.42 11.13 -21.34
N PRO A 75 33.02 12.31 -21.69
CA PRO A 75 32.55 13.12 -22.81
C PRO A 75 32.41 12.35 -24.12
N GLU A 76 33.31 11.41 -24.40
CA GLU A 76 33.29 10.59 -25.62
C GLU A 76 32.15 9.59 -25.66
N ASP A 77 31.68 9.08 -24.50
CA ASP A 77 30.61 8.09 -24.37
C ASP A 77 29.24 8.72 -24.29
N LEU A 78 29.14 10.07 -24.22
CA LEU A 78 27.87 10.75 -23.93
C LEU A 78 26.81 10.51 -25.01
N GLU A 79 27.20 10.55 -26.30
CA GLU A 79 26.28 10.29 -27.41
C GLU A 79 25.93 8.80 -27.49
N LEU A 80 26.92 7.93 -27.23
CA LEU A 80 26.75 6.48 -27.21
C LEU A 80 25.77 6.03 -26.12
N ALA A 81 25.70 6.75 -24.98
CA ALA A 81 24.76 6.45 -23.90
C ALA A 81 23.29 6.56 -24.34
N PHE A 82 22.98 7.23 -25.45
CA PHE A 82 21.65 7.34 -26.04
C PHE A 82 21.42 6.45 -27.26
N GLU A 83 22.44 5.69 -27.68
CA GLU A 83 22.28 4.69 -28.72
C GLU A 83 21.68 3.40 -28.15
N ARG A 84 20.83 2.74 -28.95
CA ARG A 84 20.21 1.48 -28.55
C ARG A 84 21.24 0.36 -28.48
N HIS A 85 21.09 -0.49 -27.49
CA HIS A 85 22.00 -1.63 -27.24
C HIS A 85 23.42 -1.21 -26.84
N ALA A 86 23.64 0.06 -26.54
CA ALA A 86 24.91 0.53 -26.00
C ALA A 86 24.89 0.42 -24.48
N THR A 87 25.81 -0.38 -23.94
CA THR A 87 25.96 -0.60 -22.51
C THR A 87 27.42 -0.81 -22.15
N SER A 88 27.82 -0.31 -20.98
CA SER A 88 29.13 -0.58 -20.37
C SER A 88 29.09 -1.73 -19.36
N LYS A 89 27.94 -2.41 -19.19
CA LYS A 89 27.66 -3.29 -18.06
C LYS A 89 27.73 -4.78 -18.40
N ILE A 90 27.58 -5.14 -19.66
CA ILE A 90 27.70 -6.52 -20.19
C ILE A 90 28.47 -6.46 -21.51
N ALA A 91 29.33 -7.44 -21.77
CA ALA A 91 30.08 -7.57 -23.03
C ALA A 91 29.78 -8.91 -23.72
N GLU A 92 29.56 -9.98 -22.95
CA GLU A 92 29.42 -11.34 -23.45
C GLU A 92 28.11 -11.96 -22.96
N LEU A 93 27.70 -13.08 -23.61
CA LEU A 93 26.44 -13.80 -23.27
C LEU A 93 26.49 -14.40 -21.85
N ASP A 94 27.68 -14.80 -21.42
CA ASP A 94 27.91 -15.37 -20.07
C ASP A 94 27.68 -14.33 -18.96
N ASP A 95 27.88 -13.04 -19.24
CA ASP A 95 27.58 -11.95 -18.31
C ASP A 95 26.09 -11.88 -17.95
N LEU A 96 25.19 -12.38 -18.81
CA LEU A 96 23.75 -12.42 -18.54
C LEU A 96 23.37 -13.37 -17.39
N GLY A 97 24.20 -14.38 -17.13
CA GLY A 97 24.03 -15.30 -15.99
C GLY A 97 24.50 -14.72 -14.66
N HIS A 98 25.36 -13.69 -14.68
CA HIS A 98 26.05 -13.12 -13.50
C HIS A 98 25.90 -11.59 -13.46
N VAL A 99 24.68 -11.08 -13.62
CA VAL A 99 24.42 -9.64 -13.68
C VAL A 99 24.47 -9.03 -12.28
N HIS A 100 25.61 -8.46 -11.90
CA HIS A 100 25.78 -7.72 -10.64
C HIS A 100 25.25 -6.28 -10.68
N THR A 101 24.98 -5.71 -11.87
CA THR A 101 24.44 -4.36 -12.05
C THR A 101 22.93 -4.35 -12.07
N LEU A 102 22.29 -3.27 -11.60
CA LEU A 102 20.83 -3.13 -11.62
C LEU A 102 20.29 -2.96 -13.04
N GLY A 103 20.98 -2.20 -13.89
CA GLY A 103 20.68 -2.01 -15.31
C GLY A 103 21.68 -2.76 -16.20
N PHE A 104 21.27 -3.31 -17.35
CA PHE A 104 22.17 -4.01 -18.30
C PHE A 104 21.74 -3.93 -19.77
N ARG A 105 20.49 -3.56 -20.09
CA ARG A 105 19.91 -3.70 -21.45
C ARG A 105 20.34 -2.62 -22.46
N GLY A 106 20.90 -1.48 -22.03
CA GLY A 106 21.28 -0.38 -22.92
C GLY A 106 20.09 0.26 -23.66
N GLU A 107 18.86 0.18 -23.12
CA GLU A 107 17.63 0.67 -23.78
C GLU A 107 16.92 1.76 -22.96
N ALA A 108 17.29 1.97 -21.68
CA ALA A 108 16.58 2.89 -20.80
C ALA A 108 16.71 4.36 -21.25
N LEU A 109 17.93 4.87 -21.36
CA LEU A 109 18.17 6.27 -21.76
C LEU A 109 17.64 6.59 -23.16
N PRO A 110 17.85 5.75 -24.20
CA PRO A 110 17.23 5.95 -25.51
C PRO A 110 15.69 6.00 -25.45
N SER A 111 15.08 5.14 -24.65
CA SER A 111 13.62 5.07 -24.50
C SER A 111 13.06 6.28 -23.78
N ILE A 112 13.72 6.76 -22.73
CA ILE A 112 13.35 7.99 -22.01
C ILE A 112 13.47 9.21 -22.94
N ALA A 113 14.58 9.33 -23.68
CA ALA A 113 14.81 10.43 -24.61
C ALA A 113 13.81 10.46 -25.77
N ALA A 114 13.31 9.30 -26.22
CA ALA A 114 12.27 9.22 -27.25
C ALA A 114 10.88 9.64 -26.73
N ALA A 115 10.63 9.59 -25.41
CA ALA A 115 9.35 9.91 -24.80
C ALA A 115 9.29 11.31 -24.15
N SER A 116 10.40 12.06 -24.13
CA SER A 116 10.54 13.32 -23.38
C SER A 116 11.56 14.27 -24.03
N ASP A 117 11.69 15.47 -23.48
CA ASP A 117 12.84 16.33 -23.67
C ASP A 117 13.83 16.06 -22.52
N LEU A 118 15.11 15.85 -22.84
CA LEU A 118 16.09 15.42 -21.87
C LEU A 118 17.30 16.36 -21.86
N GLU A 119 17.73 16.74 -20.67
CA GLU A 119 19.01 17.43 -20.42
C GLU A 119 19.91 16.53 -19.57
N LEU A 120 21.10 16.25 -20.06
CA LEU A 120 22.13 15.51 -19.33
C LEU A 120 23.34 16.40 -19.10
N LEU A 121 23.77 16.54 -17.85
CA LEU A 121 24.99 17.19 -17.45
C LEU A 121 25.84 16.16 -16.71
N SER A 122 27.06 15.87 -17.19
CA SER A 122 27.92 14.92 -16.53
C SER A 122 29.36 15.38 -16.49
N ARG A 123 30.10 15.00 -15.42
CA ARG A 123 31.52 15.23 -15.28
C ARG A 123 32.20 14.02 -14.61
N VAL A 124 33.20 13.49 -15.23
CA VAL A 124 34.10 12.51 -14.64
C VAL A 124 35.25 13.20 -13.89
N GLU A 125 35.87 12.52 -12.97
CA GLU A 125 36.94 13.09 -12.12
C GLU A 125 38.16 13.58 -12.93
N SER A 126 38.49 12.89 -14.04
CA SER A 126 39.63 13.22 -14.91
C SER A 126 39.41 14.52 -15.72
N GLU A 127 38.15 14.99 -15.83
CA GLU A 127 37.84 16.16 -16.64
C GLU A 127 37.64 17.40 -15.77
N PRO A 128 38.23 18.55 -16.15
CA PRO A 128 38.10 19.79 -15.38
C PRO A 128 36.70 20.43 -15.48
N VAL A 129 35.97 20.14 -16.56
CA VAL A 129 34.69 20.73 -16.87
C VAL A 129 33.73 19.65 -17.31
N GLY A 130 32.45 19.77 -16.90
CA GLY A 130 31.38 18.87 -17.33
C GLY A 130 30.94 19.15 -18.76
N VAL A 131 30.24 18.17 -19.32
CA VAL A 131 29.58 18.32 -20.64
C VAL A 131 28.08 18.28 -20.44
N ASN A 132 27.38 19.27 -21.01
CA ASN A 132 25.91 19.35 -21.06
C ASN A 132 25.41 18.97 -22.45
N ALA A 133 24.47 18.04 -22.52
CA ALA A 133 23.76 17.66 -23.74
C ALA A 133 22.28 17.87 -23.58
N ILE A 134 21.65 18.49 -24.59
CA ILE A 134 20.19 18.66 -24.67
C ILE A 134 19.70 17.78 -25.80
N LEU A 135 18.73 16.94 -25.50
CA LEU A 135 18.10 16.02 -26.45
C LEU A 135 16.63 16.37 -26.63
N VAL A 136 16.19 16.39 -27.87
CA VAL A 136 14.80 16.55 -28.27
C VAL A 136 14.46 15.38 -29.20
N GLU A 137 13.37 14.67 -28.90
CA GLU A 137 12.96 13.47 -29.66
C GLU A 137 14.07 12.42 -29.83
N GLY A 138 14.90 12.24 -28.80
CA GLY A 138 16.00 11.28 -28.80
C GLY A 138 17.25 11.71 -29.59
N LYS A 139 17.30 12.92 -30.14
CA LYS A 139 18.45 13.45 -30.91
C LYS A 139 19.14 14.55 -30.12
N VAL A 140 20.47 14.52 -30.05
CA VAL A 140 21.28 15.58 -29.45
C VAL A 140 21.17 16.83 -30.32
N VAL A 141 20.48 17.87 -29.81
CA VAL A 141 20.33 19.15 -30.49
C VAL A 141 21.36 20.17 -30.08
N ARG A 142 21.93 20.02 -28.90
CA ARG A 142 22.98 20.93 -28.39
C ARG A 142 23.92 20.20 -27.44
N ARG A 143 25.20 20.46 -27.57
CA ARG A 143 26.27 19.99 -26.70
C ARG A 143 27.24 21.12 -26.41
N TYR A 144 27.60 21.30 -25.12
CA TYR A 144 28.54 22.36 -24.73
C TYR A 144 29.17 22.04 -23.36
N ALA A 145 30.34 22.61 -23.12
CA ALA A 145 31.00 22.52 -21.81
C ALA A 145 30.27 23.37 -20.76
N LYS A 146 30.05 22.84 -19.56
CA LYS A 146 29.38 23.51 -18.45
C LYS A 146 30.05 23.12 -17.13
N PRO A 147 30.43 24.07 -16.26
CA PRO A 147 30.93 23.73 -14.93
C PRO A 147 29.94 22.85 -14.18
N ALA A 148 30.41 21.74 -13.61
CA ALA A 148 29.61 20.81 -12.85
C ALA A 148 30.45 20.12 -11.76
N PRO A 149 29.88 19.71 -10.63
CA PRO A 149 30.50 18.76 -9.73
C PRO A 149 30.70 17.42 -10.44
N ARG A 150 31.52 16.53 -9.87
CA ARG A 150 31.61 15.13 -10.30
C ARG A 150 30.24 14.47 -10.18
N GLY A 151 29.89 13.58 -11.12
CA GLY A 151 28.64 12.83 -11.15
C GLY A 151 27.80 13.18 -12.38
N THR A 152 26.52 12.83 -12.32
CA THR A 152 25.59 13.02 -13.44
C THR A 152 24.28 13.66 -12.95
N THR A 153 23.77 14.59 -13.75
CA THR A 153 22.42 15.14 -13.59
C THR A 153 21.64 14.87 -14.86
N ILE A 154 20.51 14.17 -14.74
CA ILE A 154 19.58 13.94 -15.84
C ILE A 154 18.25 14.61 -15.48
N ALA A 155 17.80 15.54 -16.33
CA ALA A 155 16.50 16.18 -16.23
C ALA A 155 15.63 15.76 -17.43
N VAL A 156 14.54 15.08 -17.14
CA VAL A 156 13.52 14.62 -18.07
C VAL A 156 12.34 15.58 -17.96
N ARG A 157 12.00 16.26 -19.05
CA ARG A 157 10.92 17.25 -19.11
C ARG A 157 9.83 16.79 -20.07
N ASP A 158 8.60 17.25 -19.81
CA ASP A 158 7.46 17.03 -20.69
C ASP A 158 7.23 15.57 -21.06
N LEU A 159 7.35 14.69 -20.07
CA LEU A 159 7.19 13.25 -20.25
C LEU A 159 5.83 12.93 -20.86
N PHE A 160 5.82 12.15 -21.94
CA PHE A 160 4.65 11.76 -22.75
C PHE A 160 3.88 12.91 -23.41
N LEU A 161 4.42 14.13 -23.47
CA LEU A 161 3.74 15.24 -24.18
C LEU A 161 3.44 14.85 -25.63
N ARG A 162 4.36 14.13 -26.28
CA ARG A 162 4.26 13.67 -27.67
C ARG A 162 3.63 12.27 -27.82
N VAL A 163 3.15 11.67 -26.72
CA VAL A 163 2.49 10.35 -26.68
C VAL A 163 1.14 10.46 -25.95
N PRO A 164 0.17 11.19 -26.51
CA PRO A 164 -1.08 11.54 -25.81
C PRO A 164 -1.92 10.31 -25.42
N ALA A 165 -1.82 9.23 -26.17
CA ALA A 165 -2.49 7.99 -25.83
C ALA A 165 -2.04 7.47 -24.45
N ARG A 166 -0.73 7.54 -24.15
CA ARG A 166 -0.17 7.09 -22.87
C ARG A 166 -0.52 8.05 -21.73
N ARG A 167 -0.47 9.35 -21.97
CA ARG A 167 -0.82 10.38 -20.98
C ARG A 167 -2.23 10.22 -20.43
N LYS A 168 -3.18 9.70 -21.23
CA LYS A 168 -4.56 9.42 -20.80
C LYS A 168 -4.71 8.27 -19.81
N PHE A 169 -3.72 7.37 -19.73
CA PHE A 169 -3.75 6.23 -18.81
C PHE A 169 -3.00 6.46 -17.49
N LEU A 170 -2.45 7.66 -17.31
CA LEU A 170 -1.78 8.04 -16.06
C LEU A 170 -2.82 8.45 -15.02
N GLY A 171 -2.44 8.26 -13.74
CA GLY A 171 -3.21 8.73 -12.62
C GLY A 171 -3.11 10.25 -12.42
N ALA A 172 -3.74 10.76 -11.38
CA ALA A 172 -3.56 12.13 -10.93
C ALA A 172 -2.08 12.39 -10.56
N PRO A 173 -1.57 13.64 -10.71
CA PRO A 173 -0.17 13.96 -10.40
C PRO A 173 0.28 13.54 -9.01
N GLY A 174 -0.57 13.67 -7.98
CA GLY A 174 -0.29 13.22 -6.63
C GLY A 174 -0.09 11.70 -6.54
N THR A 175 -0.93 10.92 -7.25
CA THR A 175 -0.80 9.46 -7.30
C THR A 175 0.51 9.02 -7.96
N GLU A 176 0.94 9.69 -9.05
CA GLU A 176 2.21 9.39 -9.69
C GLU A 176 3.39 9.78 -8.79
N ALA A 177 3.33 10.96 -8.15
CA ALA A 177 4.34 11.42 -7.19
C ALA A 177 4.51 10.42 -6.04
N ARG A 178 3.42 9.94 -5.46
CA ARG A 178 3.44 8.96 -4.39
C ARG A 178 4.12 7.65 -4.81
N GLN A 179 3.86 7.13 -6.01
CA GLN A 179 4.54 5.94 -6.51
C GLN A 179 6.06 6.14 -6.60
N VAL A 180 6.49 7.34 -6.98
CA VAL A 180 7.90 7.72 -7.02
C VAL A 180 8.51 7.75 -5.61
N VAL A 181 7.81 8.36 -4.64
CA VAL A 181 8.28 8.41 -3.24
C VAL A 181 8.37 7.00 -2.63
N VAL A 182 7.37 6.14 -2.87
CA VAL A 182 7.39 4.74 -2.43
C VAL A 182 8.58 3.99 -3.03
N LEU A 183 8.83 4.17 -4.33
CA LEU A 183 10.01 3.57 -4.98
C LEU A 183 11.31 4.07 -4.34
N ALA A 184 11.47 5.38 -4.15
CA ALA A 184 12.65 5.97 -3.53
C ALA A 184 12.84 5.47 -2.09
N SER A 185 11.76 5.27 -1.34
CA SER A 185 11.80 4.67 0.00
C SER A 185 12.33 3.24 -0.02
N HIS A 186 11.91 2.41 -0.99
CA HIS A 186 12.47 1.06 -1.15
C HIS A 186 13.96 1.10 -1.50
N TYR A 187 14.39 2.03 -2.36
CA TYR A 187 15.81 2.19 -2.69
C TYR A 187 16.64 2.65 -1.48
N ALA A 188 16.10 3.56 -0.67
CA ALA A 188 16.77 4.01 0.56
C ALA A 188 16.94 2.87 1.58
N LEU A 189 15.98 1.94 1.67
CA LEU A 189 16.08 0.73 2.49
C LEU A 189 17.00 -0.33 1.86
N ALA A 190 17.04 -0.42 0.53
CA ALA A 190 17.93 -1.35 -0.18
C ALA A 190 19.40 -0.93 -0.05
N TYR A 191 19.66 0.39 -0.03
CA TYR A 191 21.00 0.98 -0.07
C TYR A 191 21.17 2.03 1.05
N PRO A 192 21.17 1.63 2.33
CA PRO A 192 21.28 2.55 3.45
C PRO A 192 22.59 3.36 3.48
N GLY A 193 23.62 2.91 2.75
CA GLY A 193 24.89 3.63 2.55
C GLY A 193 24.83 4.78 1.54
N ILE A 194 23.67 4.99 0.88
CA ILE A 194 23.44 6.10 -0.06
C ILE A 194 22.52 7.13 0.59
N ALA A 195 22.93 8.41 0.56
CA ALA A 195 22.09 9.51 1.01
C ALA A 195 21.06 9.87 -0.08
N PHE A 196 19.77 9.67 0.20
CA PHE A 196 18.68 10.04 -0.69
C PHE A 196 18.03 11.35 -0.27
N HIS A 197 17.86 12.27 -1.21
CA HIS A 197 17.10 13.52 -1.04
C HIS A 197 15.98 13.56 -2.08
N VAL A 198 14.73 13.45 -1.65
CA VAL A 198 13.56 13.45 -2.54
C VAL A 198 12.76 14.73 -2.33
N VAL A 199 12.54 15.46 -3.42
CA VAL A 199 11.78 16.72 -3.46
C VAL A 199 10.58 16.56 -4.40
N VAL A 200 9.38 16.82 -3.90
CA VAL A 200 8.12 16.74 -4.65
C VAL A 200 7.47 18.10 -4.65
N GLY A 201 7.27 18.71 -5.82
CA GLY A 201 6.66 20.02 -5.94
C GLY A 201 7.36 21.11 -5.12
N GLY A 202 8.70 21.04 -5.02
CA GLY A 202 9.52 21.98 -4.26
C GLY A 202 9.61 21.69 -2.74
N ARG A 203 8.90 20.67 -2.23
CA ARG A 203 8.96 20.28 -0.80
C ARG A 203 9.83 19.03 -0.62
N ARG A 204 10.68 19.02 0.40
CA ARG A 204 11.40 17.81 0.79
C ARG A 204 10.43 16.81 1.39
N THR A 205 10.45 15.59 0.84
CA THR A 205 9.53 14.50 1.24
C THR A 205 10.28 13.37 1.93
N LEU A 206 11.51 13.09 1.49
CA LEU A 206 12.37 12.07 2.08
C LEU A 206 13.81 12.56 2.11
N THR A 207 14.49 12.33 3.24
CA THR A 207 15.92 12.59 3.40
C THR A 207 16.52 11.50 4.26
N THR A 208 17.53 10.78 3.75
CA THR A 208 18.29 9.77 4.51
C THR A 208 19.74 10.20 4.68
N SER A 209 20.39 9.71 5.74
CA SER A 209 21.79 10.04 6.08
C SER A 209 22.83 9.43 5.13
N GLY A 210 22.58 8.24 4.62
CA GLY A 210 23.57 7.48 3.83
C GLY A 210 24.72 6.94 4.67
N ASP A 211 24.50 6.66 5.95
CA ASP A 211 25.52 6.20 6.91
C ASP A 211 25.67 4.68 6.98
N GLY A 212 24.89 3.95 6.21
CA GLY A 212 24.91 2.48 6.15
C GLY A 212 23.98 1.79 7.16
N ASP A 213 23.36 2.52 8.07
CA ASP A 213 22.41 1.96 9.04
C ASP A 213 21.01 1.92 8.47
N ILE A 214 20.47 0.71 8.25
CA ILE A 214 19.11 0.50 7.76
C ILE A 214 18.07 1.07 8.73
N ARG A 215 18.33 1.10 10.04
CA ARG A 215 17.44 1.64 11.06
C ARG A 215 17.28 3.16 10.92
N HIS A 216 18.36 3.88 10.59
CA HIS A 216 18.29 5.31 10.29
C HIS A 216 17.52 5.58 8.99
N ALA A 217 17.73 4.78 7.95
CA ALA A 217 16.92 4.87 6.73
C ALA A 217 15.43 4.58 7.01
N PHE A 218 15.15 3.57 7.86
CA PHE A 218 13.81 3.21 8.27
C PHE A 218 13.14 4.34 9.09
N ALA A 219 13.88 4.98 10.01
CA ALA A 219 13.41 6.14 10.78
C ALA A 219 13.08 7.33 9.86
N ALA A 220 13.88 7.56 8.83
CA ALA A 220 13.61 8.61 7.85
C ALA A 220 12.32 8.36 7.05
N ILE A 221 11.88 7.12 6.87
CA ILE A 221 10.68 6.75 6.11
C ILE A 221 9.46 6.67 7.01
N TYR A 222 9.55 5.93 8.13
CA TYR A 222 8.41 5.56 8.97
C TYR A 222 8.33 6.30 10.31
N GLY A 223 9.36 7.08 10.65
CA GLY A 223 9.47 7.80 11.94
C GLY A 223 10.38 7.08 12.92
N ALA A 224 10.96 7.87 13.86
CA ALA A 224 11.96 7.38 14.81
C ALA A 224 11.38 6.39 15.83
N GLU A 225 10.14 6.60 16.27
CA GLU A 225 9.45 5.73 17.22
C GLU A 225 9.24 4.34 16.62
N VAL A 226 8.72 4.27 15.40
CA VAL A 226 8.51 3.00 14.68
C VAL A 226 9.84 2.29 14.46
N ALA A 227 10.86 3.00 13.99
CA ALA A 227 12.19 2.44 13.78
C ALA A 227 12.84 1.91 15.06
N GLY A 228 12.62 2.60 16.19
CA GLY A 228 13.10 2.18 17.51
C GLY A 228 12.44 0.89 18.02
N ALA A 229 11.20 0.62 17.62
CA ALA A 229 10.47 -0.60 17.98
C ALA A 229 10.80 -1.80 17.10
N MET A 230 11.47 -1.61 15.94
CA MET A 230 11.79 -2.70 15.01
C MET A 230 12.81 -3.67 15.60
N LEU A 231 12.67 -4.94 15.26
CA LEU A 231 13.56 -6.04 15.64
C LEU A 231 14.59 -6.28 14.55
N ASP A 232 15.83 -6.53 14.93
CA ASP A 232 16.88 -6.90 13.99
C ASP A 232 16.67 -8.33 13.51
N VAL A 233 16.86 -8.54 12.21
CA VAL A 233 16.89 -9.85 11.56
C VAL A 233 18.31 -10.08 11.09
N ASP A 234 18.96 -11.12 11.63
CA ASP A 234 20.25 -11.64 11.17
C ASP A 234 20.17 -13.16 11.26
N PHE A 235 20.07 -13.81 10.09
CA PHE A 235 19.79 -15.23 10.02
C PHE A 235 20.45 -15.86 8.79
N GLN A 236 21.02 -17.04 8.95
CA GLN A 236 21.62 -17.81 7.86
C GLN A 236 21.13 -19.25 7.88
N ASP A 237 20.66 -19.75 6.76
CA ASP A 237 20.14 -21.11 6.61
C ASP A 237 20.36 -21.62 5.18
N GLU A 238 20.94 -22.81 5.00
CA GLU A 238 21.10 -23.54 3.72
C GLU A 238 21.59 -22.68 2.53
N GLY A 239 22.54 -21.77 2.77
CA GLY A 239 23.11 -20.90 1.71
C GLY A 239 22.31 -19.61 1.46
N VAL A 240 21.22 -19.38 2.19
CA VAL A 240 20.45 -18.12 2.18
C VAL A 240 20.80 -17.31 3.42
N ALA A 241 21.28 -16.09 3.24
CA ALA A 241 21.50 -15.15 4.34
C ALA A 241 20.39 -14.08 4.32
N LEU A 242 19.82 -13.80 5.51
CA LEU A 242 18.79 -12.79 5.69
C LEU A 242 19.24 -11.77 6.72
N SER A 243 19.11 -10.49 6.38
CA SER A 243 19.37 -9.38 7.29
C SER A 243 18.32 -8.29 7.13
N GLY A 244 18.20 -7.42 8.13
CA GLY A 244 17.29 -6.29 8.05
C GLY A 244 16.46 -6.07 9.31
N LEU A 245 15.23 -5.59 9.15
CA LEU A 245 14.34 -5.22 10.24
C LEU A 245 12.95 -5.82 10.05
N CYS A 246 12.33 -6.30 11.14
CA CYS A 246 10.92 -6.67 11.17
C CYS A 246 10.22 -6.04 12.39
N GLY A 247 8.95 -5.65 12.25
CA GLY A 247 8.16 -5.07 13.33
C GLY A 247 7.69 -6.14 14.33
N PRO A 248 7.60 -5.84 15.63
CA PRO A 248 6.84 -6.66 16.57
C PRO A 248 5.36 -6.66 16.19
N SER A 249 4.55 -7.54 16.79
CA SER A 249 3.11 -7.62 16.49
C SER A 249 2.33 -6.33 16.79
N SER A 250 2.86 -5.45 17.63
CA SER A 250 2.28 -4.11 17.90
C SER A 250 2.49 -3.11 16.76
N VAL A 251 3.48 -3.33 15.89
CA VAL A 251 3.80 -2.45 14.76
C VAL A 251 3.28 -3.06 13.47
N HIS A 252 2.12 -2.63 13.03
CA HIS A 252 1.43 -3.19 11.86
C HIS A 252 0.73 -2.12 11.01
N ARG A 253 0.33 -2.47 9.79
CA ARG A 253 -0.37 -1.61 8.84
C ARG A 253 -1.63 -2.26 8.29
N GLY A 254 -2.56 -1.45 7.74
CA GLY A 254 -3.77 -1.91 7.10
C GLY A 254 -3.56 -2.52 5.71
N ASN A 255 -2.36 -2.42 5.14
CA ASN A 255 -2.01 -2.94 3.83
C ASN A 255 -0.60 -3.54 3.81
N ARG A 256 -0.21 -4.17 2.70
CA ARG A 256 1.08 -4.84 2.53
C ARG A 256 2.20 -3.92 2.05
N SER A 257 1.96 -2.62 1.87
CA SER A 257 2.94 -1.69 1.30
C SER A 257 4.17 -1.47 2.22
N GLY A 258 4.04 -1.78 3.51
CA GLY A 258 5.13 -1.71 4.49
C GLY A 258 6.08 -2.92 4.47
N ILE A 259 5.87 -3.92 3.59
CA ILE A 259 6.75 -5.07 3.44
C ILE A 259 7.68 -4.84 2.26
N SER A 260 8.96 -4.67 2.54
CA SER A 260 10.03 -4.48 1.56
C SER A 260 10.95 -5.70 1.55
N LEU A 261 11.03 -6.38 0.42
CA LEU A 261 11.90 -7.55 0.23
C LEU A 261 12.96 -7.23 -0.82
N PHE A 262 14.20 -7.52 -0.50
CA PHE A 262 15.33 -7.28 -1.38
C PHE A 262 16.08 -8.59 -1.62
N VAL A 263 16.33 -8.93 -2.88
CA VAL A 263 17.10 -10.11 -3.29
C VAL A 263 18.36 -9.64 -4.00
N ASN A 264 19.52 -9.96 -3.44
CA ASN A 264 20.82 -9.50 -3.93
C ASN A 264 20.83 -7.99 -4.26
N GLY A 265 20.30 -7.15 -3.32
CA GLY A 265 20.19 -5.70 -3.45
C GLY A 265 19.03 -5.20 -4.32
N ARG A 266 18.27 -6.06 -4.99
CA ARG A 266 17.13 -5.67 -5.84
C ARG A 266 15.81 -5.72 -5.07
N TRP A 267 15.03 -4.66 -5.11
CA TRP A 267 13.68 -4.69 -4.59
C TRP A 267 12.78 -5.61 -5.43
N VAL A 268 12.14 -6.58 -4.78
CA VAL A 268 11.31 -7.59 -5.43
C VAL A 268 9.89 -7.62 -4.85
N GLN A 269 8.93 -7.90 -5.74
CA GLN A 269 7.53 -8.13 -5.38
C GLN A 269 7.22 -9.63 -5.55
N SER A 270 7.47 -10.42 -4.52
CA SER A 270 7.19 -11.85 -4.51
C SER A 270 6.00 -12.15 -3.59
N ARG A 271 4.90 -12.67 -4.16
CA ARG A 271 3.75 -13.11 -3.36
C ARG A 271 4.09 -14.26 -2.41
N PRO A 272 4.84 -15.31 -2.84
CA PRO A 272 5.23 -16.41 -1.97
C PRO A 272 6.10 -15.95 -0.78
N LEU A 273 7.09 -15.09 -1.01
CA LEU A 273 7.94 -14.58 0.07
C LEU A 273 7.18 -13.66 1.03
N THR A 274 6.31 -12.79 0.49
CA THR A 274 5.43 -11.94 1.29
C THR A 274 4.51 -12.80 2.17
N PHE A 275 3.96 -13.89 1.62
CA PHE A 275 3.12 -14.82 2.37
C PHE A 275 3.94 -15.53 3.45
N ALA A 276 5.13 -16.02 3.15
CA ALA A 276 6.01 -16.68 4.12
C ALA A 276 6.38 -15.74 5.30
N LEU A 277 6.63 -14.46 5.01
CA LEU A 277 6.88 -13.45 6.02
C LEU A 277 5.65 -13.23 6.91
N ILE A 278 4.46 -13.06 6.35
CA ILE A 278 3.21 -12.86 7.11
C ILE A 278 2.89 -14.11 7.95
N ASP A 279 3.08 -15.31 7.40
CA ASP A 279 2.83 -16.59 8.06
C ASP A 279 3.71 -16.77 9.31
N ALA A 280 4.91 -16.21 9.32
CA ALA A 280 5.82 -16.24 10.49
C ALA A 280 5.21 -15.58 11.75
N TYR A 281 4.30 -14.63 11.60
CA TYR A 281 3.62 -13.98 12.72
C TYR A 281 2.51 -14.84 13.35
N GLN A 282 2.07 -15.95 12.73
CA GLN A 282 1.13 -16.95 13.27
C GLN A 282 -0.09 -16.31 13.90
N ALA A 283 -0.97 -15.71 13.61
CA ALA A 283 -2.11 -15.10 14.32
C ALA A 283 -1.77 -14.07 15.42
N GLN A 284 -0.51 -13.63 15.55
CA GLN A 284 -0.14 -12.57 16.48
C GLN A 284 -0.59 -11.18 15.97
N LEU A 285 -0.87 -11.05 14.68
CA LEU A 285 -1.39 -9.82 14.09
C LEU A 285 -2.93 -9.80 14.10
N PRO A 286 -3.55 -8.65 14.35
CA PRO A 286 -5.00 -8.51 14.19
C PRO A 286 -5.44 -8.85 12.76
N ILE A 287 -6.68 -9.31 12.59
CA ILE A 287 -7.24 -9.67 11.28
C ILE A 287 -7.19 -8.47 10.33
N GLY A 288 -6.66 -8.69 9.13
CA GLY A 288 -6.52 -7.64 8.11
C GLY A 288 -5.36 -6.66 8.36
N ARG A 289 -4.46 -6.95 9.29
CA ARG A 289 -3.24 -6.19 9.53
C ARG A 289 -2.01 -6.93 9.00
N PHE A 290 -1.02 -6.16 8.59
CA PHE A 290 0.22 -6.64 7.98
C PHE A 290 1.43 -6.03 8.70
N PRO A 291 2.54 -6.78 8.85
CA PRO A 291 3.70 -6.28 9.54
C PRO A 291 4.45 -5.25 8.68
N LEU A 292 5.24 -4.40 9.33
CA LEU A 292 6.30 -3.64 8.69
C LEU A 292 7.56 -4.50 8.66
N ALA A 293 8.24 -4.54 7.50
CA ALA A 293 9.49 -5.28 7.38
C ALA A 293 10.34 -4.74 6.21
N ALA A 294 11.66 -4.76 6.39
CA ALA A 294 12.65 -4.51 5.34
C ALA A 294 13.70 -5.60 5.43
N ILE A 295 13.62 -6.61 4.54
CA ILE A 295 14.41 -7.83 4.60
C ILE A 295 15.28 -7.96 3.35
N HIS A 296 16.58 -8.04 3.56
CA HIS A 296 17.57 -8.35 2.55
C HIS A 296 17.81 -9.86 2.54
N ILE A 297 17.70 -10.45 1.37
CA ILE A 297 17.88 -11.87 1.11
C ILE A 297 19.08 -11.98 0.18
N SER A 298 20.16 -12.56 0.66
CA SER A 298 21.39 -12.81 -0.10
C SER A 298 21.52 -14.30 -0.38
N LEU A 299 21.70 -14.65 -1.64
CA LEU A 299 21.89 -16.03 -2.09
C LEU A 299 22.81 -16.05 -3.31
N PRO A 300 23.43 -17.21 -3.64
CA PRO A 300 24.26 -17.35 -4.83
C PRO A 300 23.52 -16.94 -6.11
N ASP A 301 24.21 -16.28 -7.04
CA ASP A 301 23.61 -15.79 -8.28
C ASP A 301 23.02 -16.92 -9.13
N ASP A 302 23.60 -18.12 -9.09
CA ASP A 302 23.11 -19.32 -9.77
C ASP A 302 21.75 -19.82 -9.25
N ASP A 303 21.31 -19.38 -8.08
CA ASP A 303 20.06 -19.80 -7.45
C ASP A 303 18.91 -18.82 -7.70
N VAL A 304 19.18 -17.67 -8.38
CA VAL A 304 18.18 -16.65 -8.69
C VAL A 304 18.26 -16.17 -10.13
N ASP A 305 17.15 -16.25 -10.86
CA ASP A 305 16.98 -15.61 -12.17
C ASP A 305 16.28 -14.28 -12.00
N VAL A 306 16.99 -13.19 -12.29
CA VAL A 306 16.49 -11.80 -12.20
C VAL A 306 15.96 -11.27 -13.53
N ASN A 307 16.09 -12.01 -14.62
CA ASN A 307 15.68 -11.58 -15.97
C ASN A 307 14.28 -12.10 -16.36
N VAL A 308 13.34 -12.11 -15.43
CA VAL A 308 11.99 -12.66 -15.62
C VAL A 308 11.00 -11.64 -16.18
N HIS A 309 11.10 -10.37 -15.76
CA HIS A 309 10.14 -9.32 -16.11
C HIS A 309 10.86 -8.04 -16.57
N PRO A 310 10.32 -7.29 -17.56
CA PRO A 310 10.94 -6.04 -18.03
C PRO A 310 11.20 -5.02 -16.91
N ALA A 311 10.26 -4.89 -15.97
CA ALA A 311 10.40 -4.00 -14.82
C ALA A 311 11.29 -4.57 -13.69
N LYS A 312 11.88 -5.75 -13.85
CA LYS A 312 12.79 -6.40 -12.89
C LYS A 312 12.23 -6.53 -11.45
N ALA A 313 10.91 -6.43 -11.29
CA ALA A 313 10.24 -6.50 -10.00
C ALA A 313 9.95 -7.94 -9.55
N GLU A 314 10.11 -8.91 -10.43
CA GLU A 314 9.90 -10.33 -10.15
C GLU A 314 11.20 -11.08 -10.39
N VAL A 315 11.47 -12.05 -9.53
CA VAL A 315 12.62 -12.97 -9.63
C VAL A 315 12.12 -14.41 -9.55
N ARG A 316 12.86 -15.34 -10.13
CA ARG A 316 12.62 -16.78 -9.98
C ARG A 316 13.76 -17.39 -9.20
N PHE A 317 13.42 -18.22 -8.23
CA PHE A 317 14.38 -18.96 -7.43
C PHE A 317 14.48 -20.41 -7.96
N ARG A 318 15.66 -21.00 -7.86
CA ARG A 318 15.85 -22.42 -8.12
C ARG A 318 15.03 -23.27 -7.15
N ASP A 319 15.02 -22.91 -5.86
CA ASP A 319 14.13 -23.49 -4.83
C ASP A 319 13.40 -22.38 -4.06
N GLU A 320 12.27 -21.95 -4.59
CA GLU A 320 11.43 -20.93 -3.96
C GLU A 320 10.92 -21.35 -2.57
N ARG A 321 10.72 -22.68 -2.36
CA ARG A 321 10.26 -23.20 -1.07
C ARG A 321 11.34 -23.11 -0.01
N ALA A 322 12.60 -23.37 -0.36
CA ALA A 322 13.72 -23.21 0.57
C ALA A 322 13.86 -21.77 1.02
N VAL A 323 13.85 -20.82 0.08
CA VAL A 323 13.93 -19.38 0.40
C VAL A 323 12.72 -18.94 1.26
N GLY A 324 11.50 -19.40 0.95
CA GLY A 324 10.31 -19.10 1.75
C GLY A 324 10.40 -19.66 3.18
N ARG A 325 10.94 -20.88 3.35
CA ARG A 325 11.19 -21.46 4.69
C ARG A 325 12.22 -20.66 5.47
N ALA A 326 13.32 -20.24 4.81
CA ALA A 326 14.34 -19.41 5.44
C ALA A 326 13.78 -18.07 5.91
N VAL A 327 12.97 -17.38 5.08
CA VAL A 327 12.28 -16.14 5.45
C VAL A 327 11.39 -16.36 6.68
N ARG A 328 10.55 -17.40 6.68
CA ARG A 328 9.68 -17.71 7.82
C ARG A 328 10.47 -17.97 9.11
N ARG A 329 11.53 -18.78 9.04
CA ARG A 329 12.39 -19.08 10.21
C ARG A 329 13.07 -17.83 10.73
N ALA A 330 13.64 -17.01 9.86
CA ALA A 330 14.33 -15.77 10.22
C ALA A 330 13.41 -14.81 10.99
N ILE A 331 12.19 -14.59 10.48
CA ILE A 331 11.21 -13.71 11.14
C ILE A 331 10.72 -14.33 12.46
N SER A 332 10.41 -15.63 12.50
CA SER A 332 10.02 -16.31 13.74
C SER A 332 11.10 -16.20 14.81
N HIS A 333 12.36 -16.38 14.43
CA HIS A 333 13.52 -16.25 15.34
C HIS A 333 13.64 -14.83 15.92
N ALA A 334 13.51 -13.79 15.07
CA ALA A 334 13.54 -12.40 15.52
C ALA A 334 12.37 -12.08 16.49
N LEU A 335 11.17 -12.59 16.21
CA LEU A 335 10.00 -12.43 17.08
C LEU A 335 10.13 -13.16 18.42
N GLU A 336 10.76 -14.34 18.45
CA GLU A 336 11.01 -15.11 19.69
C GLU A 336 12.00 -14.38 20.60
N GLY A 337 13.04 -13.78 20.06
CA GLY A 337 14.02 -12.97 20.81
C GLY A 337 13.43 -11.73 21.50
N SER A 338 12.27 -11.26 21.01
CA SER A 338 11.57 -10.08 21.54
C SER A 338 10.52 -10.41 22.62
N ARG A 339 10.22 -11.69 22.86
CA ARG A 339 9.33 -12.06 23.95
C ARG A 339 10.02 -11.68 25.27
N PRO A 340 9.42 -10.83 26.12
CA PRO A 340 9.93 -10.65 27.46
C PRO A 340 10.02 -12.05 28.07
N VAL A 341 11.18 -12.43 28.59
CA VAL A 341 11.34 -13.65 29.39
C VAL A 341 10.33 -13.51 30.51
N SER A 342 9.17 -14.16 30.35
CA SER A 342 8.27 -14.32 31.46
C SER A 342 9.04 -15.19 32.45
N TRP A 343 9.64 -14.56 33.43
CA TRP A 343 10.06 -15.27 34.63
C TRP A 343 8.81 -16.00 35.06
N ASN A 344 8.85 -17.34 35.02
CA ASN A 344 7.83 -18.19 35.61
C ASN A 344 7.43 -17.55 36.93
N GLU A 345 6.26 -16.92 36.96
CA GLU A 345 5.57 -16.75 38.22
C GLU A 345 5.35 -18.17 38.70
N SER A 346 6.21 -18.58 39.59
CA SER A 346 5.92 -19.76 40.41
C SER A 346 4.50 -19.55 40.93
N PRO A 347 3.56 -20.45 40.69
CA PRO A 347 2.17 -20.25 41.09
C PRO A 347 2.16 -19.81 42.54
N SER A 348 1.55 -18.65 42.80
CA SER A 348 1.38 -18.16 44.17
C SER A 348 0.84 -19.29 45.02
N PRO A 349 1.34 -19.52 46.25
CA PRO A 349 0.83 -20.57 47.11
C PRO A 349 -0.70 -20.55 47.28
N ALA A 350 -1.34 -19.39 47.10
CA ALA A 350 -2.78 -19.23 47.08
C ALA A 350 -3.50 -19.93 45.89
N ALA A 351 -2.86 -20.05 44.71
CA ALA A 351 -3.45 -20.72 43.55
C ALA A 351 -3.39 -22.26 43.69
N VAL A 352 -2.39 -22.78 44.42
CA VAL A 352 -2.27 -24.23 44.68
C VAL A 352 -3.35 -24.68 45.68
N VAL A 353 -3.73 -23.84 46.66
CA VAL A 353 -4.78 -24.16 47.62
C VAL A 353 -6.17 -24.21 47.01
N VAL A 354 -6.46 -23.32 46.03
CA VAL A 354 -7.76 -23.32 45.33
C VAL A 354 -7.91 -24.56 44.43
N ASN A 355 -6.86 -25.00 43.76
CA ASN A 355 -6.90 -26.21 42.92
C ASN A 355 -6.95 -27.50 43.76
N ALA A 356 -6.37 -27.53 44.97
CA ALA A 356 -6.44 -28.70 45.86
C ALA A 356 -7.84 -28.89 46.49
N LEU A 357 -8.56 -27.79 46.74
CA LEU A 357 -9.92 -27.84 47.29
C LEU A 357 -11.00 -28.17 46.25
N HIS A 358 -10.69 -28.04 44.93
CA HIS A 358 -11.63 -28.40 43.87
C HIS A 358 -11.51 -29.84 43.37
N ASN A 359 -10.50 -30.59 43.81
CA ASN A 359 -10.24 -31.95 43.31
C ASN A 359 -10.80 -33.09 44.19
N GLU A 360 -11.47 -32.77 45.32
CA GLU A 360 -12.01 -33.82 46.20
C GLU A 360 -13.54 -34.03 46.13
N GLN A 361 -14.29 -33.36 45.26
CA GLN A 361 -15.75 -33.55 45.20
C GLN A 361 -16.36 -33.66 43.81
N THR A 362 -15.72 -34.31 42.84
CA THR A 362 -16.41 -34.66 41.58
C THR A 362 -16.00 -36.02 41.04
N SER A 363 -16.24 -37.04 41.85
CA SER A 363 -16.37 -38.40 41.33
C SER A 363 -17.85 -38.77 41.38
N ALA A 364 -18.51 -38.72 40.23
CA ALA A 364 -19.81 -39.28 39.88
C ALA A 364 -20.83 -38.23 39.36
N LEU A 365 -20.61 -37.76 38.17
CA LEU A 365 -21.73 -37.44 37.25
C LEU A 365 -21.10 -37.30 35.84
N ARG A 366 -21.31 -38.32 35.00
CA ARG A 366 -21.02 -38.25 33.55
C ARG A 366 -21.78 -37.09 32.97
N PRO A 367 -21.12 -36.14 32.26
CA PRO A 367 -21.86 -35.12 31.51
C PRO A 367 -22.67 -35.82 30.40
N PRO A 368 -23.90 -35.36 30.11
CA PRO A 368 -24.60 -35.84 28.95
C PRO A 368 -23.82 -35.41 27.69
N GLU A 369 -23.71 -36.33 26.72
CA GLU A 369 -23.12 -36.07 25.42
C GLU A 369 -23.78 -34.84 24.81
N PRO A 370 -22.99 -33.90 24.24
CA PRO A 370 -23.58 -32.78 23.49
C PRO A 370 -24.31 -33.35 22.29
N LEU A 371 -25.62 -33.21 22.28
CA LEU A 371 -26.44 -33.40 21.11
C LEU A 371 -25.94 -32.39 20.04
N GLN A 372 -25.10 -32.86 19.13
CA GLN A 372 -24.75 -32.16 17.94
C GLN A 372 -25.99 -32.12 17.02
N HIS A 373 -26.88 -31.18 17.25
CA HIS A 373 -27.81 -30.77 16.22
C HIS A 373 -27.08 -29.83 15.27
N SER A 374 -26.52 -30.43 14.20
CA SER A 374 -26.17 -29.69 13.01
C SER A 374 -27.45 -29.02 12.48
N PHE A 375 -27.53 -27.71 12.58
CA PHE A 375 -28.52 -26.93 11.84
C PHE A 375 -28.16 -27.05 10.35
N GLU A 376 -28.75 -27.98 9.65
CA GLU A 376 -28.82 -27.96 8.19
C GLU A 376 -29.74 -26.79 7.81
N LEU A 377 -29.12 -25.68 7.41
CA LEU A 377 -29.80 -24.63 6.67
C LEU A 377 -30.20 -25.23 5.31
N THR A 378 -31.39 -25.79 5.26
CA THR A 378 -32.00 -26.24 4.01
C THR A 378 -32.15 -24.99 3.12
N ARG A 379 -31.33 -24.95 2.07
CA ARG A 379 -31.47 -23.95 1.00
C ARG A 379 -32.89 -24.03 0.45
N ALA A 380 -33.67 -22.97 0.66
CA ALA A 380 -34.96 -22.84 0.02
C ALA A 380 -34.78 -22.83 -1.50
N PRO A 381 -35.71 -23.45 -2.28
CA PRO A 381 -35.62 -23.47 -3.73
C PRO A 381 -35.68 -22.06 -4.30
N GLU A 382 -34.77 -21.77 -5.22
CA GLU A 382 -34.73 -20.53 -6.00
C GLU A 382 -36.05 -20.36 -6.77
N SER A 383 -36.85 -19.40 -6.37
CA SER A 383 -37.99 -18.96 -7.17
C SER A 383 -37.53 -17.97 -8.24
N PRO A 384 -38.16 -18.00 -9.46
CA PRO A 384 -37.63 -17.30 -10.63
C PRO A 384 -37.73 -15.78 -10.50
N HIS A 385 -36.71 -15.13 -11.06
CA HIS A 385 -36.51 -13.68 -11.22
C HIS A 385 -37.81 -12.86 -11.28
N ARG A 386 -38.03 -12.06 -10.22
CA ARG A 386 -38.86 -10.86 -10.29
C ARG A 386 -37.95 -9.64 -10.29
N GLN A 387 -38.19 -8.77 -11.25
CA GLN A 387 -37.48 -7.51 -11.48
C GLN A 387 -37.46 -6.61 -10.23
N PRO A 388 -36.39 -5.84 -9.96
CA PRO A 388 -36.28 -5.02 -8.76
C PRO A 388 -36.99 -3.67 -8.95
N THR A 389 -38.24 -3.58 -8.51
CA THR A 389 -38.95 -2.33 -8.29
C THR A 389 -39.75 -2.39 -7.00
N GLN A 390 -39.02 -2.54 -5.87
CA GLN A 390 -39.55 -2.15 -4.56
C GLN A 390 -38.38 -1.65 -3.72
N ARG A 391 -38.46 -0.41 -3.23
CA ARG A 391 -37.59 0.19 -2.26
C ARG A 391 -37.35 -0.81 -1.14
N ASN A 392 -36.06 -1.08 -0.78
CA ASN A 392 -35.66 -1.91 0.36
C ASN A 392 -36.04 -1.25 1.70
N LEU A 393 -37.32 -1.04 1.96
CA LEU A 393 -37.81 -0.46 3.20
C LEU A 393 -37.77 -1.54 4.29
N LEU A 394 -37.39 -1.15 5.51
CA LEU A 394 -37.61 -1.96 6.69
C LEU A 394 -39.13 -1.97 7.01
N PRO A 395 -39.67 -3.07 7.57
CA PRO A 395 -40.99 -3.05 8.15
C PRO A 395 -41.00 -2.15 9.41
N MET A 396 -42.15 -1.68 9.85
CA MET A 396 -42.24 -0.99 11.14
C MET A 396 -41.75 -1.92 12.24
N LEU A 397 -40.72 -1.50 12.95
CA LEU A 397 -40.07 -2.29 13.99
C LEU A 397 -40.28 -1.64 15.37
N ARG A 398 -40.76 -2.42 16.32
CA ARG A 398 -40.88 -2.04 17.72
C ARG A 398 -39.72 -2.60 18.50
N VAL A 399 -38.87 -1.75 19.07
CA VAL A 399 -37.75 -2.17 19.92
C VAL A 399 -38.26 -2.80 21.20
N VAL A 400 -37.82 -4.02 21.47
CA VAL A 400 -38.16 -4.79 22.67
C VAL A 400 -37.04 -4.67 23.72
N GLY A 401 -35.79 -4.70 23.28
CA GLY A 401 -34.64 -4.61 24.16
C GLY A 401 -33.32 -4.92 23.45
N GLN A 402 -32.27 -5.09 24.24
CA GLN A 402 -30.92 -5.34 23.78
C GLN A 402 -30.41 -6.70 24.31
N LEU A 403 -29.73 -7.47 23.48
CA LEU A 403 -29.11 -8.75 23.82
C LEU A 403 -27.59 -8.61 23.76
N ASN A 404 -26.91 -9.02 24.85
CA ASN A 404 -25.44 -9.02 24.98
C ASN A 404 -24.77 -7.66 24.63
N ALA A 405 -25.48 -6.54 24.86
CA ALA A 405 -24.99 -5.21 24.49
C ALA A 405 -24.49 -5.10 23.03
N THR A 406 -25.00 -5.96 22.13
CA THR A 406 -24.56 -6.09 20.74
C THR A 406 -25.74 -6.10 19.76
N TYR A 407 -26.83 -6.77 20.10
CA TYR A 407 -27.96 -6.95 19.21
C TYR A 407 -29.23 -6.29 19.78
N LEU A 408 -29.95 -5.56 18.93
CA LEU A 408 -31.28 -5.06 19.28
C LEU A 408 -32.32 -6.11 18.89
N VAL A 409 -33.21 -6.44 19.84
CA VAL A 409 -34.35 -7.31 19.62
C VAL A 409 -35.54 -6.42 19.28
N CYS A 410 -36.12 -6.62 18.10
CA CYS A 410 -37.26 -5.87 17.63
C CYS A 410 -38.39 -6.83 17.24
N GLU A 411 -39.66 -6.40 17.49
CA GLU A 411 -40.86 -7.03 16.98
C GLU A 411 -41.32 -6.31 15.71
N GLY A 412 -41.72 -7.07 14.70
CA GLY A 412 -42.26 -6.57 13.46
C GLY A 412 -43.49 -7.37 13.03
N PRO A 413 -44.14 -7.00 11.90
CA PRO A 413 -45.39 -7.59 11.46
C PRO A 413 -45.30 -9.11 11.21
N ASP A 414 -44.15 -9.62 10.82
CA ASP A 414 -43.98 -11.01 10.42
C ASP A 414 -43.14 -11.84 11.43
N GLY A 415 -42.84 -11.30 12.63
CA GLY A 415 -42.08 -11.99 13.65
C GLY A 415 -41.03 -11.13 14.36
N MET A 416 -39.97 -11.76 14.76
CA MET A 416 -38.85 -11.13 15.50
C MET A 416 -37.71 -10.75 14.55
N TYR A 417 -37.15 -9.59 14.78
CA TYR A 417 -35.98 -9.08 14.08
C TYR A 417 -34.82 -8.85 15.06
N LEU A 418 -33.64 -9.35 14.72
CA LEU A 418 -32.41 -9.06 15.42
C LEU A 418 -31.57 -8.12 14.57
N LEU A 419 -31.27 -6.94 15.09
CA LEU A 419 -30.40 -5.96 14.45
C LEU A 419 -29.03 -5.98 15.09
N ASP A 420 -27.99 -6.05 14.29
CA ASP A 420 -26.62 -5.80 14.75
C ASP A 420 -26.44 -4.29 14.97
N GLN A 421 -26.27 -3.88 16.24
CA GLN A 421 -26.13 -2.50 16.66
C GLN A 421 -24.97 -1.77 15.94
N HIS A 422 -23.84 -2.45 15.79
CA HIS A 422 -22.65 -1.90 15.14
C HIS A 422 -22.88 -1.73 13.63
N ALA A 423 -23.34 -2.77 12.94
CA ALA A 423 -23.61 -2.73 11.51
C ALA A 423 -24.72 -1.72 11.14
N ALA A 424 -25.75 -1.58 11.99
CA ALA A 424 -26.79 -0.60 11.81
C ALA A 424 -26.25 0.84 11.95
N HIS A 425 -25.45 1.10 12.99
CA HIS A 425 -24.86 2.42 13.20
C HIS A 425 -23.84 2.79 12.11
N GLU A 426 -23.01 1.84 11.64
CA GLU A 426 -22.15 2.04 10.47
C GLU A 426 -22.94 2.52 9.25
N ARG A 427 -24.08 1.90 8.95
CA ARG A 427 -24.94 2.28 7.82
C ARG A 427 -25.49 3.69 7.99
N VAL A 428 -25.98 4.03 9.17
CA VAL A 428 -26.53 5.35 9.46
C VAL A 428 -25.48 6.45 9.30
N VAL A 429 -24.29 6.25 9.87
CA VAL A 429 -23.18 7.21 9.77
C VAL A 429 -22.72 7.36 8.33
N TYR A 430 -22.56 6.24 7.62
CA TYR A 430 -22.17 6.23 6.20
C TYR A 430 -23.13 7.04 5.33
N ASP A 431 -24.44 6.78 5.41
CA ASP A 431 -25.43 7.47 4.61
C ASP A 431 -25.48 8.97 4.95
N ARG A 432 -25.26 9.35 6.22
CA ARG A 432 -25.13 10.76 6.63
C ARG A 432 -23.91 11.43 6.00
N LEU A 433 -22.75 10.75 5.96
CA LEU A 433 -21.53 11.26 5.35
C LEU A 433 -21.68 11.43 3.83
N VAL A 434 -22.28 10.45 3.17
CA VAL A 434 -22.48 10.47 1.71
C VAL A 434 -23.53 11.51 1.27
N ALA A 435 -24.58 11.70 2.05
CA ALA A 435 -25.66 12.66 1.74
C ALA A 435 -25.27 14.13 2.01
N ARG A 436 -24.15 14.41 2.68
CA ARG A 436 -23.75 15.78 3.03
C ARG A 436 -23.28 16.59 1.83
N PRO A 437 -23.77 17.86 1.69
CA PRO A 437 -23.18 18.83 0.75
C PRO A 437 -21.75 19.18 1.15
N ALA A 438 -20.90 19.45 0.16
CA ALA A 438 -19.46 19.71 0.34
C ALA A 438 -19.10 20.94 1.22
N ALA A 439 -20.06 21.75 1.65
CA ALA A 439 -19.86 23.02 2.36
C ALA A 439 -20.71 23.18 3.62
N SER A 440 -21.08 22.10 4.33
CA SER A 440 -21.84 22.27 5.58
C SER A 440 -20.92 22.45 6.78
N GLU A 441 -21.07 23.55 7.54
CA GLU A 441 -20.37 23.82 8.80
C GLU A 441 -20.60 22.74 9.89
N GLU A 442 -21.63 21.92 9.75
CA GLU A 442 -21.94 20.78 10.63
C GLU A 442 -21.10 19.53 10.35
N ALA A 443 -20.22 19.57 9.33
CA ALA A 443 -19.46 18.40 8.91
C ALA A 443 -18.28 18.10 9.83
N SER A 444 -17.74 19.10 10.51
CA SER A 444 -16.54 19.01 11.35
C SER A 444 -16.80 19.49 12.77
N GLN A 445 -16.18 18.81 13.72
CA GLN A 445 -16.11 19.20 15.11
C GLN A 445 -14.68 19.69 15.38
N PRO A 446 -14.48 21.00 15.69
CA PRO A 446 -13.16 21.50 16.02
C PRO A 446 -12.63 20.84 17.29
N LEU A 447 -11.35 20.48 17.27
CA LEU A 447 -10.64 19.97 18.44
C LEU A 447 -10.28 21.16 19.36
N MET A 448 -10.38 20.97 20.67
CA MET A 448 -9.98 21.98 21.65
C MET A 448 -8.48 22.30 21.54
N GLU A 449 -7.67 21.28 21.28
CA GLU A 449 -6.24 21.42 20.97
C GLU A 449 -5.97 20.69 19.65
N PRO A 450 -5.28 21.34 18.68
CA PRO A 450 -4.89 20.67 17.44
C PRO A 450 -3.95 19.50 17.74
N VAL A 451 -4.18 18.37 17.08
CA VAL A 451 -3.35 17.17 17.22
C VAL A 451 -2.29 17.16 16.14
N VAL A 452 -1.03 17.01 16.53
CA VAL A 452 0.09 16.84 15.58
C VAL A 452 0.07 15.42 15.04
N LEU A 453 0.04 15.29 13.73
CA LEU A 453 0.09 14.02 13.01
C LEU A 453 1.45 13.93 12.30
N GLU A 454 2.27 12.96 12.67
CA GLU A 454 3.46 12.58 11.91
C GLU A 454 3.08 11.65 10.76
N LEU A 455 3.50 12.01 9.55
CA LEU A 455 3.17 11.28 8.33
C LEU A 455 4.39 10.53 7.79
N GLU A 456 4.16 9.35 7.27
CA GLU A 456 5.13 8.65 6.42
C GLU A 456 5.41 9.50 5.16
N ALA A 457 6.60 9.37 4.59
CA ALA A 457 7.00 10.15 3.42
C ALA A 457 6.02 10.03 2.24
N SER A 458 5.46 8.83 2.00
CA SER A 458 4.45 8.59 0.96
C SER A 458 3.12 9.29 1.26
N LEU A 459 2.67 9.27 2.52
CA LEU A 459 1.41 9.88 2.95
C LEU A 459 1.50 11.41 2.97
N ALA A 460 2.67 11.96 3.36
CA ALA A 460 2.93 13.39 3.30
C ALA A 460 2.85 13.92 1.84
N ALA A 461 3.37 13.16 0.88
CA ALA A 461 3.28 13.50 -0.53
C ALA A 461 1.84 13.46 -1.06
N ALA A 462 0.98 12.60 -0.51
CA ALA A 462 -0.41 12.41 -0.91
C ALA A 462 -1.40 13.34 -0.17
N LEU A 463 -0.97 13.99 0.93
CA LEU A 463 -1.87 14.80 1.76
C LEU A 463 -2.56 15.91 0.97
N ASP A 464 -1.82 16.61 0.10
CA ASP A 464 -2.37 17.70 -0.71
C ASP A 464 -3.41 17.20 -1.72
N GLU A 465 -3.22 16.00 -2.29
CA GLU A 465 -4.17 15.37 -3.21
C GLU A 465 -5.50 15.03 -2.53
N HIS A 466 -5.44 14.57 -1.28
CA HIS A 466 -6.62 14.13 -0.55
C HIS A 466 -7.26 15.22 0.32
N ARG A 467 -6.69 16.43 0.40
CA ARG A 467 -7.14 17.49 1.31
C ARG A 467 -8.62 17.87 1.12
N GLU A 468 -9.03 18.15 -0.10
CA GLU A 468 -10.41 18.53 -0.42
C GLU A 468 -11.40 17.40 -0.11
N PHE A 469 -10.96 16.19 -0.36
CA PHE A 469 -11.67 14.97 -0.06
C PHE A 469 -11.82 14.73 1.46
N LEU A 470 -10.75 14.91 2.23
CA LEU A 470 -10.76 14.78 3.69
C LEU A 470 -11.62 15.88 4.36
N ALA A 471 -11.56 17.10 3.84
CA ALA A 471 -12.41 18.20 4.29
C ALA A 471 -13.92 17.88 4.10
N ARG A 472 -14.30 17.24 2.99
CA ARG A 472 -15.68 16.76 2.76
C ARG A 472 -16.11 15.69 3.77
N LEU A 473 -15.18 14.91 4.30
CA LEU A 473 -15.45 13.93 5.37
C LEU A 473 -15.50 14.59 6.76
N GLY A 474 -15.22 15.88 6.86
CA GLY A 474 -15.17 16.63 8.13
C GLY A 474 -13.82 16.56 8.83
N LEU A 475 -12.75 16.15 8.11
CA LEU A 475 -11.37 16.15 8.58
C LEU A 475 -10.65 17.39 8.08
N GLU A 476 -10.28 18.31 8.99
CA GLU A 476 -9.48 19.48 8.64
C GLU A 476 -8.02 19.24 9.01
N LEU A 477 -7.21 19.04 7.97
CA LEU A 477 -5.77 18.79 8.05
C LEU A 477 -5.01 19.97 7.45
N GLU A 478 -4.10 20.53 8.23
CA GLU A 478 -3.22 21.62 7.81
C GLU A 478 -1.76 21.14 7.81
N PRO A 479 -1.00 21.26 6.70
CA PRO A 479 0.43 20.98 6.71
C PRO A 479 1.16 21.87 7.70
N PHE A 480 1.99 21.29 8.56
CA PHE A 480 2.72 22.00 9.62
C PHE A 480 4.23 21.84 9.52
N GLY A 481 4.72 21.07 8.58
CA GLY A 481 6.14 20.81 8.34
C GLY A 481 6.33 19.93 7.13
N GLU A 482 7.55 19.40 6.97
CA GLU A 482 7.87 18.54 5.82
C GLU A 482 7.09 17.22 5.84
N ARG A 483 6.86 16.68 7.04
CA ARG A 483 6.20 15.38 7.28
C ARG A 483 5.19 15.42 8.42
N THR A 484 4.74 16.59 8.81
CA THR A 484 3.77 16.77 9.88
C THR A 484 2.54 17.51 9.37
N ALA A 485 1.38 17.16 9.91
CA ALA A 485 0.13 17.88 9.71
C ALA A 485 -0.53 18.15 11.05
N LEU A 486 -1.31 19.23 11.14
CA LEU A 486 -2.16 19.54 12.28
C LEU A 486 -3.59 19.11 11.95
N ILE A 487 -4.18 18.31 12.81
CA ILE A 487 -5.61 17.97 12.76
C ILE A 487 -6.32 19.03 13.59
N ARG A 488 -7.12 19.89 12.94
CA ARG A 488 -7.87 20.97 13.60
C ARG A 488 -9.31 20.58 13.90
N ALA A 489 -9.91 19.77 13.05
CA ALA A 489 -11.28 19.31 13.22
C ALA A 489 -11.45 17.89 12.71
N VAL A 490 -12.43 17.18 13.28
CA VAL A 490 -12.75 15.78 12.97
C VAL A 490 -14.25 15.62 12.72
N PRO A 491 -14.70 14.58 12.02
CA PRO A 491 -16.13 14.25 11.92
C PRO A 491 -16.74 14.00 13.30
N PRO A 492 -17.99 14.42 13.56
CA PRO A 492 -18.69 14.08 14.79
C PRO A 492 -18.71 12.57 15.02
N GLY A 493 -18.34 12.15 16.24
CA GLY A 493 -18.28 10.72 16.61
C GLY A 493 -16.88 10.09 16.52
N LEU A 494 -15.91 10.74 15.90
CA LEU A 494 -14.52 10.33 16.01
C LEU A 494 -14.01 10.73 17.41
N GLY A 495 -13.61 9.75 18.22
CA GLY A 495 -13.19 9.99 19.61
C GLY A 495 -11.85 10.74 19.68
N ALA A 496 -11.74 11.71 20.60
CA ALA A 496 -10.55 12.56 20.74
C ALA A 496 -9.27 11.79 21.17
N ARG A 497 -9.36 10.57 21.67
CA ARG A 497 -8.20 9.86 22.25
C ARG A 497 -7.27 9.22 21.23
N ASP A 498 -7.78 8.84 20.06
CA ASP A 498 -7.02 8.06 19.06
C ASP A 498 -7.06 8.70 17.66
N VAL A 499 -7.32 10.01 17.59
CA VAL A 499 -7.52 10.76 16.33
C VAL A 499 -6.33 10.59 15.38
N ALA A 500 -5.11 10.64 15.87
CA ALA A 500 -3.91 10.50 15.03
C ALA A 500 -3.81 9.11 14.41
N GLU A 501 -4.07 8.05 15.18
CA GLU A 501 -4.05 6.68 14.67
C GLU A 501 -5.17 6.43 13.66
N GLU A 502 -6.38 6.90 13.95
CA GLU A 502 -7.55 6.72 13.08
C GLU A 502 -7.39 7.46 11.76
N VAL A 503 -6.88 8.71 11.79
CA VAL A 503 -6.59 9.48 10.58
C VAL A 503 -5.44 8.84 9.79
N THR A 504 -4.40 8.35 10.47
CA THR A 504 -3.31 7.60 9.81
C THR A 504 -3.84 6.34 9.13
N ALA A 505 -4.67 5.55 9.82
CA ALA A 505 -5.25 4.34 9.26
C ALA A 505 -6.15 4.64 8.04
N LEU A 506 -6.92 5.75 8.07
CA LEU A 506 -7.72 6.22 6.95
C LEU A 506 -6.84 6.59 5.75
N LEU A 507 -5.79 7.39 5.96
CA LEU A 507 -4.84 7.76 4.91
C LEU A 507 -4.14 6.55 4.31
N GLN A 508 -3.69 5.59 5.13
CA GLN A 508 -3.09 4.34 4.67
C GLN A 508 -4.03 3.49 3.83
N LYS A 509 -5.32 3.48 4.17
CA LYS A 509 -6.32 2.72 3.45
C LYS A 509 -6.62 3.37 2.09
N LEU A 510 -6.71 4.70 2.04
CA LEU A 510 -6.81 5.46 0.80
C LEU A 510 -5.58 5.23 -0.10
N ASP A 511 -4.40 5.09 0.52
CA ASP A 511 -3.13 4.82 -0.17
C ASP A 511 -3.08 3.41 -0.79
N GLY A 512 -3.62 2.39 -0.15
CA GLY A 512 -3.51 0.99 -0.56
C GLY A 512 -4.37 0.56 -1.75
N GLU A 513 -5.41 1.30 -2.11
CA GLU A 513 -6.40 0.89 -3.12
C GLU A 513 -6.20 1.61 -4.47
N ARG A 514 -5.47 0.98 -5.38
CA ARG A 514 -5.04 1.54 -6.69
C ARG A 514 -6.15 1.82 -7.71
N ARG A 515 -7.38 1.31 -7.54
CA ARG A 515 -8.54 1.56 -8.42
C ARG A 515 -9.81 1.60 -7.57
N LEU A 516 -10.26 2.78 -7.26
CA LEU A 516 -11.53 3.00 -6.60
C LEU A 516 -12.56 3.44 -7.63
N ASP A 517 -13.60 2.63 -7.83
CA ASP A 517 -14.78 3.06 -8.58
C ASP A 517 -15.57 4.12 -7.78
N ASP A 518 -15.40 4.13 -6.43
CA ASP A 518 -15.96 5.13 -5.52
C ASP A 518 -15.02 5.37 -4.32
N PRO A 519 -14.04 6.28 -4.44
CA PRO A 519 -13.11 6.58 -3.33
C PRO A 519 -13.82 7.25 -2.14
N PHE A 520 -14.84 8.08 -2.40
CA PHE A 520 -15.59 8.77 -1.34
C PHE A 520 -16.42 7.81 -0.50
N GLY A 521 -17.17 6.92 -1.13
CA GLY A 521 -17.96 5.92 -0.44
C GLY A 521 -17.12 5.00 0.44
N LYS A 522 -15.95 4.58 -0.03
CA LYS A 522 -15.07 3.70 0.76
C LYS A 522 -14.41 4.41 1.95
N ALA A 523 -14.00 5.65 1.78
CA ALA A 523 -13.48 6.44 2.90
C ALA A 523 -14.56 6.79 3.91
N ALA A 524 -15.76 7.16 3.44
CA ALA A 524 -16.93 7.36 4.29
C ALA A 524 -17.28 6.07 5.07
N ALA A 525 -17.17 4.88 4.44
CA ALA A 525 -17.34 3.60 5.11
C ALA A 525 -16.29 3.36 6.20
N THR A 526 -15.04 3.76 5.95
CA THR A 526 -13.97 3.65 6.96
C THR A 526 -14.21 4.59 8.14
N VAL A 527 -14.54 5.85 7.88
CA VAL A 527 -14.89 6.81 8.94
C VAL A 527 -16.12 6.33 9.71
N ALA A 528 -17.14 5.81 9.02
CA ALA A 528 -18.33 5.25 9.66
C ALA A 528 -18.00 4.08 10.58
N CYS A 529 -17.11 3.18 10.19
CA CYS A 529 -16.66 2.06 11.02
C CYS A 529 -15.96 2.53 12.30
N HIS A 530 -15.08 3.53 12.22
CA HIS A 530 -14.34 4.06 13.36
C HIS A 530 -15.19 4.96 14.29
N SER A 531 -16.23 5.61 13.73
CA SER A 531 -17.18 6.48 14.47
C SER A 531 -18.36 5.70 15.07
N SER A 532 -18.46 4.40 14.78
CA SER A 532 -19.63 3.60 15.17
C SER A 532 -19.59 3.15 16.63
N VAL A 533 -20.77 3.00 17.22
CA VAL A 533 -20.96 2.43 18.56
C VAL A 533 -20.25 1.07 18.61
N ARG A 534 -19.30 0.90 19.51
CA ARG A 534 -18.55 -0.36 19.65
C ARG A 534 -19.47 -1.47 20.20
N ALA A 535 -19.22 -2.69 19.77
CA ALA A 535 -19.88 -3.86 20.37
C ALA A 535 -19.59 -3.89 21.89
N GLY A 536 -20.62 -4.15 22.70
CA GLY A 536 -20.52 -4.14 24.15
C GLY A 536 -20.99 -2.85 24.85
N MET A 537 -21.44 -1.82 24.11
CA MET A 537 -22.09 -0.63 24.70
C MET A 537 -23.58 -0.88 24.98
N LEU A 538 -23.99 -0.63 26.24
CA LEU A 538 -25.39 -0.59 26.62
C LEU A 538 -26.02 0.71 26.10
N LEU A 539 -27.07 0.59 25.32
CA LEU A 539 -27.88 1.72 24.85
C LEU A 539 -29.12 1.90 25.71
N ALA A 540 -29.49 3.15 25.98
CA ALA A 540 -30.79 3.44 26.56
C ALA A 540 -31.90 3.14 25.55
N MET A 541 -33.14 2.90 26.02
CA MET A 541 -34.27 2.56 25.16
C MET A 541 -34.53 3.60 24.06
N ASP A 542 -34.35 4.88 24.37
CA ASP A 542 -34.54 5.96 23.40
C ASP A 542 -33.40 6.03 22.36
N GLU A 543 -32.19 5.64 22.73
CA GLU A 543 -31.07 5.52 21.79
C GLU A 543 -31.27 4.36 20.82
N MET A 544 -31.76 3.22 21.32
CA MET A 544 -32.11 2.07 20.50
C MET A 544 -33.20 2.41 19.48
N ARG A 545 -34.27 3.14 19.91
CA ARG A 545 -35.36 3.59 19.03
C ARG A 545 -34.84 4.53 17.95
N ARG A 546 -34.02 5.53 18.32
CA ARG A 546 -33.40 6.46 17.36
C ARG A 546 -32.53 5.74 16.33
N LEU A 547 -31.76 4.75 16.76
CA LEU A 547 -30.93 3.96 15.84
C LEU A 547 -31.78 3.22 14.80
N VAL A 548 -32.90 2.61 15.21
CA VAL A 548 -33.84 1.93 14.29
C VAL A 548 -34.50 2.94 13.34
N GLU A 549 -34.98 4.07 13.83
CA GLU A 549 -35.56 5.13 13.02
C GLU A 549 -34.57 5.72 12.00
N ASP A 550 -33.35 5.95 12.43
CA ASP A 550 -32.29 6.45 11.55
C ASP A 550 -31.89 5.42 10.50
N LEU A 551 -31.85 4.13 10.85
CA LEU A 551 -31.58 3.03 9.92
C LEU A 551 -32.70 2.93 8.85
N GLU A 552 -33.94 3.09 9.24
CA GLU A 552 -35.12 3.09 8.31
C GLU A 552 -34.98 4.19 7.23
N ARG A 553 -34.35 5.32 7.55
CA ARG A 553 -34.15 6.45 6.62
C ARG A 553 -33.01 6.24 5.65
N THR A 554 -32.17 5.23 5.87
CA THR A 554 -30.99 4.99 5.02
C THR A 554 -31.36 4.41 3.65
N THR A 555 -30.44 4.55 2.69
CA THR A 555 -30.62 4.07 1.31
C THR A 555 -30.63 2.55 1.19
N ALA A 556 -29.91 1.85 2.08
CA ALA A 556 -29.77 0.39 2.08
C ALA A 556 -29.81 -0.17 3.52
N PRO A 557 -30.96 -0.10 4.21
CA PRO A 557 -31.05 -0.39 5.64
C PRO A 557 -30.74 -1.86 6.02
N ARG A 558 -30.72 -2.78 5.05
CA ARG A 558 -30.49 -4.22 5.28
C ARG A 558 -29.03 -4.64 5.20
N THR A 559 -28.13 -3.74 4.79
CA THR A 559 -26.71 -4.04 4.64
C THR A 559 -25.84 -2.90 5.14
N CYS A 560 -24.78 -3.20 5.88
CA CYS A 560 -23.78 -2.21 6.26
C CYS A 560 -22.92 -1.81 5.02
N PRO A 561 -22.10 -0.74 5.09
CA PRO A 561 -21.24 -0.31 3.98
C PRO A 561 -20.26 -1.39 3.49
N HIS A 562 -19.93 -2.36 4.35
CA HIS A 562 -19.03 -3.48 4.05
C HIS A 562 -19.75 -4.72 3.49
N GLY A 563 -21.09 -4.63 3.24
CA GLY A 563 -21.89 -5.71 2.70
C GLY A 563 -22.39 -6.76 3.72
N ARG A 564 -22.16 -6.55 5.02
CA ARG A 564 -22.69 -7.43 6.08
C ARG A 564 -24.18 -7.13 6.32
N PRO A 565 -25.01 -8.12 6.62
CA PRO A 565 -26.39 -7.88 6.99
C PRO A 565 -26.49 -7.06 8.28
N THR A 566 -27.33 -6.03 8.30
CA THR A 566 -27.63 -5.22 9.49
C THR A 566 -28.67 -5.85 10.38
N LEU A 567 -29.52 -6.74 9.81
CA LEU A 567 -30.58 -7.41 10.51
C LEU A 567 -30.82 -8.82 9.97
N ILE A 568 -31.32 -9.69 10.84
CA ILE A 568 -31.86 -11.00 10.52
C ILE A 568 -33.32 -11.09 10.98
N HIS A 569 -34.14 -11.84 10.24
CA HIS A 569 -35.57 -12.01 10.51
C HIS A 569 -35.84 -13.46 10.94
N LEU A 570 -36.60 -13.62 12.02
CA LEU A 570 -37.13 -14.88 12.52
C LEU A 570 -38.64 -14.83 12.44
N GLY A 571 -39.19 -15.48 11.42
CA GLY A 571 -40.65 -15.50 11.20
C GLY A 571 -41.39 -16.20 12.33
N THR A 572 -42.62 -15.76 12.60
CA THR A 572 -43.52 -16.31 13.65
C THR A 572 -43.68 -17.82 13.52
N GLU A 573 -43.81 -18.34 12.30
CA GLU A 573 -43.94 -19.80 12.07
C GLU A 573 -42.67 -20.58 12.48
N ALA A 574 -41.49 -19.99 12.26
CA ALA A 574 -40.23 -20.60 12.67
C ALA A 574 -40.10 -20.65 14.19
N ILE A 575 -40.54 -19.59 14.86
CA ILE A 575 -40.56 -19.50 16.33
C ILE A 575 -41.56 -20.51 16.90
N GLU A 576 -42.80 -20.56 16.40
CA GLU A 576 -43.84 -21.51 16.85
C GLU A 576 -43.43 -22.96 16.66
N ARG A 577 -42.72 -23.28 15.56
CA ARG A 577 -42.21 -24.62 15.31
C ARG A 577 -41.17 -25.03 16.34
N GLN A 578 -40.29 -24.11 16.77
CA GLN A 578 -39.30 -24.39 17.83
C GLN A 578 -39.96 -24.67 19.19
N PHE A 579 -41.14 -24.08 19.44
CA PHE A 579 -41.90 -24.34 20.66
C PHE A 579 -42.88 -25.51 20.51
N GLY A 580 -42.87 -26.24 19.40
CA GLY A 580 -43.72 -27.40 19.18
C GLY A 580 -45.24 -27.04 19.08
N ARG A 581 -45.55 -25.79 18.69
CA ARG A 581 -46.92 -25.32 18.59
C ARG A 581 -47.55 -25.56 17.19
N ARG A 582 -46.78 -26.00 16.22
CA ARG A 582 -47.17 -26.46 14.89
C ARG A 582 -46.28 -27.58 14.39
#